data_826efca9cb366b42367ef6c88affe0d6
#
_entry.id   826efca9cb366b42367ef6c88affe0d6
#
_cell.length_a   1.000
_cell.length_b   1.000
_cell.length_c   1.000
_cell.angle_alpha   90.00
_cell.angle_beta   90.00
_cell.angle_gamma   90.00
#
_symmetry.space_group_name_H-M   'P 1'
#
loop_
_entity.id
_entity.type
_entity.pdbx_description
1 polymer ?
#
loop_
_entity_poly.entity_id
_entity_poly.type
_entity_poly.pdbx_seq_one_letter_code
_entity_poly.pdbx_strand_id
1 'polypeptide(L)'
;PRSMARFGLMILNHGNWNGTQIMTDTTYFNQMVNTSQNLNPSYGYLWWLNGKSSFMAPGFQFSFPGPINPNGPSDLIMALGKNGQMLNVVPSMNLVYLRMGNAPASGDVPIALNDSVWSLLNQIMCNTTALAESVSPEFNVFPNPVKNTIQIRTDESDYSIQLFSLDGRLSMEKMGLSGDASVFVDALEPGVYILRFTNAKGYVQIKKILIENK
;
A
#
# COMPACT_ATOMS: atom_id res chain seq x y z
N PRO A 1 -2.96 -20.55 3.82
CA PRO A 1 -2.49 -19.18 3.55
C PRO A 1 -2.67 -18.22 4.72
N ARG A 2 -3.88 -18.11 5.32
CA ARG A 2 -4.15 -17.13 6.41
C ARG A 2 -3.21 -17.26 7.62
N SER A 3 -2.86 -18.47 8.06
CA SER A 3 -1.94 -18.67 9.19
C SER A 3 -0.53 -18.18 8.86
N MET A 4 -0.06 -18.37 7.62
CA MET A 4 1.24 -17.86 7.18
C MET A 4 1.24 -16.32 7.07
N ALA A 5 0.14 -15.71 6.62
CA ALA A 5 0.01 -14.26 6.63
C ALA A 5 0.05 -13.69 8.06
N ARG A 6 -0.64 -14.34 9.02
CA ARG A 6 -0.57 -13.98 10.46
C ARG A 6 0.84 -14.11 11.02
N PHE A 7 1.56 -15.16 10.63
CA PHE A 7 2.96 -15.31 10.99
C PHE A 7 3.81 -14.17 10.46
N GLY A 8 3.63 -13.79 9.17
CA GLY A 8 4.28 -12.62 8.59
C GLY A 8 3.97 -11.33 9.34
N LEU A 9 2.71 -11.11 9.73
CA LEU A 9 2.32 -9.95 10.54
C LEU A 9 2.97 -9.95 11.93
N MET A 10 3.13 -11.12 12.56
CA MET A 10 3.88 -11.25 13.82
C MET A 10 5.36 -10.87 13.63
N ILE A 11 6.00 -11.31 12.53
CA ILE A 11 7.38 -10.91 12.20
C ILE A 11 7.47 -9.41 11.95
N LEU A 12 6.53 -8.83 11.18
CA LEU A 12 6.45 -7.39 10.95
C LEU A 12 6.37 -6.58 12.25
N ASN A 13 5.65 -7.11 13.23
CA ASN A 13 5.47 -6.51 14.56
C ASN A 13 6.52 -7.01 15.59
N HIS A 14 7.73 -7.35 15.14
CA HIS A 14 8.84 -7.76 15.99
C HIS A 14 8.51 -8.88 16.99
N GLY A 15 7.77 -9.89 16.53
CA GLY A 15 7.38 -11.03 17.35
C GLY A 15 6.16 -10.78 18.25
N ASN A 16 5.49 -9.63 18.08
CA ASN A 16 4.25 -9.31 18.82
C ASN A 16 3.01 -9.72 18.02
N TRP A 17 2.04 -10.29 18.70
CA TRP A 17 0.74 -10.62 18.13
C TRP A 17 -0.37 -10.07 19.01
N ASN A 18 -1.16 -9.15 18.48
CA ASN A 18 -2.32 -8.56 19.17
C ASN A 18 -2.01 -8.06 20.59
N GLY A 19 -0.91 -7.33 20.74
CA GLY A 19 -0.47 -6.79 22.03
C GLY A 19 0.30 -7.76 22.92
N THR A 20 0.39 -9.04 22.54
CA THR A 20 1.13 -10.06 23.28
C THR A 20 2.47 -10.36 22.61
N GLN A 21 3.58 -10.26 23.34
CA GLN A 21 4.91 -10.63 22.86
C GLN A 21 5.02 -12.16 22.81
N ILE A 22 4.93 -12.72 21.60
CA ILE A 22 5.03 -14.19 21.37
C ILE A 22 6.50 -14.61 21.32
N MET A 23 7.34 -13.85 20.59
CA MET A 23 8.78 -14.06 20.57
C MET A 23 9.42 -13.18 21.64
N THR A 24 9.62 -13.73 22.83
CA THR A 24 10.12 -12.98 24.00
C THR A 24 11.62 -12.72 23.95
N ASP A 25 12.39 -13.55 23.24
CA ASP A 25 13.82 -13.33 23.03
C ASP A 25 14.04 -12.36 21.87
N THR A 26 14.15 -11.08 22.20
CA THR A 26 14.39 -10.00 21.24
C THR A 26 15.79 -10.07 20.61
N THR A 27 16.76 -10.64 21.32
CA THR A 27 18.12 -10.84 20.79
C THR A 27 18.10 -11.86 19.67
N TYR A 28 17.45 -13.01 19.91
CA TYR A 28 17.25 -14.03 18.89
C TYR A 28 16.47 -13.49 17.68
N PHE A 29 15.38 -12.73 17.92
CA PHE A 29 14.62 -12.10 16.84
C PHE A 29 15.51 -11.21 15.96
N ASN A 30 16.32 -10.35 16.58
CA ASN A 30 17.23 -9.46 15.85
C ASN A 30 18.27 -10.24 15.04
N GLN A 31 18.83 -11.31 15.59
CA GLN A 31 19.76 -12.18 14.87
C GLN A 31 19.09 -12.92 13.72
N MET A 32 17.85 -13.33 13.89
CA MET A 32 17.07 -14.05 12.89
C MET A 32 16.84 -13.22 11.61
N VAL A 33 16.55 -11.94 11.75
CA VAL A 33 16.24 -11.04 10.64
C VAL A 33 17.42 -10.16 10.23
N ASN A 34 18.62 -10.51 10.64
CA ASN A 34 19.87 -9.87 10.23
C ASN A 34 20.89 -10.90 9.73
N THR A 35 21.95 -10.42 9.07
CA THR A 35 23.03 -11.28 8.58
C THR A 35 23.59 -12.15 9.70
N SER A 36 23.52 -13.46 9.54
CA SER A 36 23.93 -14.44 10.56
C SER A 36 25.37 -14.91 10.41
N GLN A 37 25.99 -14.67 9.25
CA GLN A 37 27.33 -15.15 8.94
C GLN A 37 27.91 -14.44 7.69
N ASN A 38 29.24 -14.47 7.54
CA ASN A 38 29.93 -13.70 6.50
C ASN A 38 29.91 -14.34 5.09
N LEU A 39 29.64 -15.65 5.01
CA LEU A 39 29.65 -16.36 3.73
C LEU A 39 28.49 -15.92 2.81
N ASN A 40 27.32 -15.69 3.39
CA ASN A 40 26.14 -15.20 2.67
C ASN A 40 25.50 -14.06 3.45
N PRO A 41 25.86 -12.80 3.20
CA PRO A 41 25.29 -11.65 3.92
C PRO A 41 23.76 -11.54 3.80
N SER A 42 23.19 -12.07 2.72
CA SER A 42 21.74 -12.05 2.46
C SER A 42 20.98 -13.20 3.15
N TYR A 43 21.53 -13.79 4.24
CA TYR A 43 20.87 -14.86 4.96
C TYR A 43 20.98 -14.70 6.48
N GLY A 44 19.83 -14.68 7.14
CA GLY A 44 19.67 -14.73 8.60
C GLY A 44 19.40 -16.16 9.09
N TYR A 45 18.58 -16.31 10.13
CA TYR A 45 18.15 -17.64 10.58
C TYR A 45 16.89 -18.06 9.83
N LEU A 46 17.08 -18.80 8.73
CA LEU A 46 16.03 -19.26 7.81
C LEU A 46 15.30 -18.13 7.04
N TRP A 47 15.82 -16.91 7.09
CA TRP A 47 15.30 -15.76 6.35
C TRP A 47 16.30 -15.25 5.33
N TRP A 48 15.83 -15.00 4.11
CA TRP A 48 16.57 -14.24 3.10
C TRP A 48 16.42 -12.75 3.38
N LEU A 49 17.51 -12.03 3.21
CA LEU A 49 17.61 -10.61 3.55
C LEU A 49 17.99 -9.83 2.30
N ASN A 50 17.17 -8.84 1.93
CA ASN A 50 17.49 -7.97 0.82
C ASN A 50 18.43 -6.81 1.23
N GLY A 51 18.80 -5.95 0.27
CA GLY A 51 19.64 -4.77 0.50
C GLY A 51 21.08 -5.05 0.90
N LYS A 52 21.55 -6.28 0.75
CA LYS A 52 22.94 -6.64 1.02
C LYS A 52 23.80 -6.51 -0.25
N SER A 53 25.13 -6.41 -0.06
CA SER A 53 26.08 -6.25 -1.17
C SER A 53 26.27 -7.49 -2.02
N SER A 54 25.90 -8.69 -1.50
CA SER A 54 26.01 -9.95 -2.23
C SER A 54 25.12 -11.02 -1.61
N PHE A 55 24.86 -12.08 -2.38
CA PHE A 55 24.12 -13.26 -1.92
C PHE A 55 24.68 -14.54 -2.55
N MET A 56 24.45 -15.67 -1.89
CA MET A 56 24.67 -17.00 -2.46
C MET A 56 23.32 -17.69 -2.63
N ALA A 57 23.03 -18.17 -3.83
CA ALA A 57 21.83 -18.94 -4.11
C ALA A 57 22.08 -20.45 -3.90
N PRO A 58 21.04 -21.24 -3.50
CA PRO A 58 21.16 -22.68 -3.40
C PRO A 58 21.63 -23.31 -4.72
N GLY A 59 22.52 -24.31 -4.63
CA GLY A 59 23.11 -24.97 -5.77
C GLY A 59 24.35 -24.29 -6.38
N PHE A 60 24.70 -23.10 -5.89
CA PHE A 60 25.89 -22.37 -6.35
C PHE A 60 26.91 -22.21 -5.21
N GLN A 61 28.22 -22.36 -5.54
CA GLN A 61 29.33 -22.21 -4.59
C GLN A 61 30.07 -20.87 -4.77
N PHE A 62 29.40 -19.85 -5.27
CA PHE A 62 29.94 -18.51 -5.45
C PHE A 62 28.90 -17.45 -5.09
N SER A 63 29.36 -16.25 -4.73
CA SER A 63 28.51 -15.11 -4.42
C SER A 63 28.17 -14.33 -5.68
N PHE A 64 26.91 -13.99 -5.81
CA PHE A 64 26.41 -13.01 -6.79
C PHE A 64 26.52 -11.61 -6.19
N PRO A 65 27.01 -10.60 -6.92
CA PRO A 65 27.06 -9.23 -6.45
C PRO A 65 25.66 -8.59 -6.44
N GLY A 66 25.43 -7.68 -5.50
CA GLY A 66 24.18 -6.92 -5.37
C GLY A 66 23.14 -7.60 -4.49
N PRO A 67 21.95 -6.96 -4.36
CA PRO A 67 20.85 -7.49 -3.55
C PRO A 67 20.23 -8.73 -4.18
N ILE A 68 19.74 -9.64 -3.36
CA ILE A 68 19.07 -10.88 -3.82
C ILE A 68 17.76 -10.60 -4.57
N ASN A 69 17.13 -9.46 -4.28
CA ASN A 69 15.87 -9.03 -4.89
C ASN A 69 15.97 -7.56 -5.33
N PRO A 70 16.56 -7.27 -6.51
CA PRO A 70 16.82 -5.91 -6.98
C PRO A 70 15.57 -5.02 -7.07
N ASN A 71 14.40 -5.58 -7.38
CA ASN A 71 13.14 -4.85 -7.46
C ASN A 71 12.44 -4.72 -6.10
N GLY A 72 12.89 -5.43 -5.07
CA GLY A 72 12.32 -5.36 -3.72
C GLY A 72 12.94 -4.24 -2.87
N PRO A 73 12.22 -3.73 -1.85
CA PRO A 73 12.76 -2.79 -0.87
C PRO A 73 14.03 -3.33 -0.17
N SER A 74 14.93 -2.44 0.23
CA SER A 74 16.21 -2.82 0.83
C SER A 74 16.07 -3.54 2.19
N ASP A 75 14.98 -3.27 2.91
CA ASP A 75 14.65 -3.89 4.20
C ASP A 75 13.72 -5.11 4.09
N LEU A 76 13.51 -5.63 2.88
CA LEU A 76 12.69 -6.79 2.62
C LEU A 76 13.31 -8.05 3.25
N ILE A 77 12.52 -8.72 4.06
CA ILE A 77 12.81 -10.00 4.75
C ILE A 77 11.94 -11.09 4.11
N MET A 78 12.53 -12.20 3.69
CA MET A 78 11.82 -13.19 2.89
C MET A 78 11.99 -14.61 3.44
N ALA A 79 10.89 -15.35 3.57
CA ALA A 79 10.93 -16.80 3.67
C ALA A 79 10.54 -17.38 2.30
N LEU A 80 11.53 -17.87 1.57
CA LEU A 80 11.38 -18.41 0.21
C LEU A 80 11.52 -19.92 0.26
N GLY A 81 10.43 -20.62 -0.04
CA GLY A 81 10.36 -22.06 -0.02
C GLY A 81 10.26 -22.67 -1.42
N LYS A 82 10.57 -23.97 -1.49
CA LYS A 82 10.48 -24.75 -2.73
C LYS A 82 9.10 -24.62 -3.38
N ASN A 83 9.05 -24.75 -4.70
CA ASN A 83 7.84 -24.72 -5.53
C ASN A 83 7.09 -23.37 -5.48
N GLY A 84 7.77 -22.26 -5.19
CA GLY A 84 7.17 -20.91 -5.30
C GLY A 84 6.39 -20.46 -4.07
N GLN A 85 6.64 -21.05 -2.92
CA GLN A 85 6.12 -20.55 -1.65
C GLN A 85 6.91 -19.31 -1.24
N MET A 86 6.25 -18.21 -1.00
CA MET A 86 6.92 -16.93 -0.68
C MET A 86 6.15 -16.19 0.41
N LEU A 87 6.86 -15.84 1.48
CA LEU A 87 6.40 -14.90 2.49
C LEU A 87 7.40 -13.74 2.52
N ASN A 88 6.92 -12.56 2.24
CA ASN A 88 7.70 -11.33 2.20
C ASN A 88 7.21 -10.39 3.30
N VAL A 89 8.11 -9.82 4.05
CA VAL A 89 7.85 -8.85 5.12
C VAL A 89 8.68 -7.61 4.85
N VAL A 90 8.04 -6.45 4.77
CA VAL A 90 8.70 -5.16 4.50
C VAL A 90 8.35 -4.18 5.61
N PRO A 91 9.26 -3.98 6.58
CA PRO A 91 9.02 -3.08 7.71
C PRO A 91 8.76 -1.62 7.28
N SER A 92 9.55 -1.07 6.37
CA SER A 92 9.40 0.32 5.89
C SER A 92 8.05 0.60 5.23
N MET A 93 7.39 -0.40 4.68
CA MET A 93 6.10 -0.28 3.99
C MET A 93 4.92 -0.78 4.83
N ASN A 94 5.16 -1.28 6.04
CA ASN A 94 4.17 -1.98 6.87
C ASN A 94 3.40 -3.04 6.08
N LEU A 95 4.14 -3.82 5.27
CA LEU A 95 3.59 -4.73 4.27
C LEU A 95 3.99 -6.17 4.54
N VAL A 96 3.01 -7.07 4.42
CA VAL A 96 3.24 -8.52 4.30
C VAL A 96 2.64 -9.01 3.00
N TYR A 97 3.44 -9.65 2.17
CA TYR A 97 3.02 -10.30 0.95
C TYR A 97 3.22 -11.81 1.06
N LEU A 98 2.20 -12.58 0.74
CA LEU A 98 2.23 -14.04 0.76
C LEU A 98 1.77 -14.61 -0.58
N ARG A 99 2.56 -15.52 -1.14
CA ARG A 99 2.17 -16.36 -2.26
C ARG A 99 2.30 -17.84 -1.87
N MET A 100 1.26 -18.59 -2.15
CA MET A 100 1.22 -20.05 -2.00
C MET A 100 0.81 -20.64 -3.36
N GLY A 101 1.51 -21.66 -3.80
CA GLY A 101 1.24 -22.32 -5.07
C GLY A 101 2.51 -22.66 -5.84
N ASN A 102 2.37 -23.39 -6.95
CA ASN A 102 3.49 -23.84 -7.74
C ASN A 102 4.19 -22.68 -8.48
N ALA A 103 5.51 -22.74 -8.56
CA ALA A 103 6.30 -21.86 -9.43
C ALA A 103 6.15 -22.29 -10.89
N PRO A 104 6.21 -21.34 -11.84
CA PRO A 104 6.17 -21.67 -13.27
C PRO A 104 7.43 -22.41 -13.75
N ALA A 105 8.54 -22.31 -13.01
CA ALA A 105 9.78 -23.00 -13.30
C ALA A 105 10.22 -23.88 -12.11
N SER A 106 10.91 -24.97 -12.38
CA SER A 106 11.52 -25.80 -11.35
C SER A 106 12.72 -25.07 -10.73
N GLY A 107 12.80 -25.06 -9.40
CA GLY A 107 13.91 -24.46 -8.65
C GLY A 107 13.72 -24.65 -7.15
N ASP A 108 14.80 -24.67 -6.41
CA ASP A 108 14.74 -24.88 -4.96
C ASP A 108 14.21 -23.66 -4.22
N VAL A 109 14.58 -22.46 -4.69
CA VAL A 109 14.16 -21.19 -4.09
C VAL A 109 13.70 -20.23 -5.19
N PRO A 110 12.49 -19.64 -5.09
CA PRO A 110 11.88 -18.83 -6.15
C PRO A 110 12.39 -17.38 -6.18
N ILE A 111 13.72 -17.17 -6.22
CA ILE A 111 14.34 -15.83 -6.19
C ILE A 111 13.86 -14.98 -7.37
N ALA A 112 14.03 -15.49 -8.60
CA ALA A 112 13.65 -14.77 -9.82
C ALA A 112 12.14 -14.50 -9.91
N LEU A 113 11.31 -15.46 -9.49
CA LEU A 113 9.87 -15.27 -9.44
C LEU A 113 9.49 -14.17 -8.43
N ASN A 114 10.14 -14.16 -7.25
CA ASN A 114 9.88 -13.15 -6.24
C ASN A 114 10.27 -11.75 -6.75
N ASP A 115 11.41 -11.62 -7.41
CA ASP A 115 11.87 -10.37 -8.00
C ASP A 115 10.91 -9.86 -9.11
N SER A 116 10.42 -10.78 -9.97
CA SER A 116 9.42 -10.44 -10.99
C SER A 116 8.11 -9.95 -10.37
N VAL A 117 7.67 -10.54 -9.26
CA VAL A 117 6.48 -10.08 -8.53
C VAL A 117 6.72 -8.67 -7.97
N TRP A 118 7.89 -8.40 -7.40
CA TRP A 118 8.22 -7.06 -6.91
C TRP A 118 8.26 -6.02 -8.03
N SER A 119 8.77 -6.37 -9.20
CA SER A 119 8.71 -5.50 -10.38
C SER A 119 7.26 -5.11 -10.74
N LEU A 120 6.32 -6.04 -10.66
CA LEU A 120 4.89 -5.76 -10.91
C LEU A 120 4.26 -4.98 -9.75
N LEU A 121 4.56 -5.33 -8.50
CA LEU A 121 4.05 -4.60 -7.34
C LEU A 121 4.46 -3.12 -7.37
N ASN A 122 5.70 -2.82 -7.76
CA ASN A 122 6.18 -1.44 -7.89
C ASN A 122 5.40 -0.63 -8.95
N GLN A 123 4.74 -1.28 -9.91
CA GLN A 123 3.92 -0.60 -10.92
C GLN A 123 2.53 -0.24 -10.38
N ILE A 124 2.02 -0.97 -9.40
CA ILE A 124 0.68 -0.77 -8.83
C ILE A 124 0.69 -0.10 -7.46
N MET A 125 1.76 -0.27 -6.71
CA MET A 125 1.95 0.47 -5.47
C MET A 125 2.41 1.89 -5.84
N CYS A 126 1.64 2.90 -5.41
CA CYS A 126 2.12 4.27 -5.49
C CYS A 126 3.46 4.32 -4.75
N ASN A 127 4.56 4.50 -5.48
CA ASN A 127 5.78 4.96 -4.86
C ASN A 127 5.40 6.25 -4.15
N THR A 128 5.36 6.23 -2.84
CA THR A 128 5.44 7.44 -2.07
C THR A 128 6.85 8.01 -2.24
N THR A 129 7.20 8.44 -3.47
CA THR A 129 8.11 9.58 -3.59
C THR A 129 7.49 10.60 -2.68
N ALA A 130 8.22 10.96 -1.63
CA ALA A 130 7.77 11.87 -0.61
C ALA A 130 6.67 12.77 -1.17
N LEU A 131 5.42 12.58 -0.75
CA LEU A 131 4.50 13.66 -0.77
C LEU A 131 5.24 14.73 0.06
N ALA A 132 5.93 15.66 -0.64
CA ALA A 132 6.00 16.99 -0.12
C ALA A 132 4.60 17.18 0.44
N GLU A 133 4.45 17.50 1.72
CA GLU A 133 3.16 17.92 2.24
C GLU A 133 2.64 18.92 1.22
N SER A 134 1.92 18.42 0.23
CA SER A 134 1.07 19.26 -0.58
C SER A 134 0.08 19.68 0.49
N VAL A 135 0.17 20.92 0.90
CA VAL A 135 -0.88 21.59 1.67
C VAL A 135 -2.14 21.21 0.91
N SER A 136 -2.85 20.22 1.45
CA SER A 136 -4.07 19.73 0.81
C SER A 136 -4.96 20.95 0.74
N PRO A 137 -5.39 21.41 -0.43
CA PRO A 137 -6.22 22.59 -0.51
C PRO A 137 -7.39 22.38 0.43
N GLU A 138 -7.66 23.36 1.27
CA GLU A 138 -8.76 23.25 2.20
C GLU A 138 -10.05 23.19 1.38
N PHE A 139 -10.74 22.06 1.45
CA PHE A 139 -11.99 21.85 0.74
C PHE A 139 -13.04 21.38 1.74
N ASN A 140 -13.94 22.28 2.06
CA ASN A 140 -15.03 22.04 2.99
C ASN A 140 -16.38 22.07 2.29
N VAL A 141 -17.26 21.11 2.67
CA VAL A 141 -18.60 20.97 2.10
C VAL A 141 -19.61 20.92 3.23
N PHE A 142 -20.59 21.80 3.17
CA PHE A 142 -21.64 21.90 4.19
C PHE A 142 -22.94 22.49 3.60
N PRO A 143 -24.09 22.32 4.25
CA PRO A 143 -24.31 21.39 5.35
C PRO A 143 -24.21 19.93 4.86
N ASN A 144 -23.99 19.02 5.78
CA ASN A 144 -24.09 17.58 5.52
C ASN A 144 -24.69 16.93 6.78
N PRO A 145 -25.96 16.51 6.76
CA PRO A 145 -26.87 16.38 5.59
C PRO A 145 -27.27 17.68 4.91
N VAL A 146 -27.61 17.59 3.62
CA VAL A 146 -28.04 18.70 2.76
C VAL A 146 -29.47 18.50 2.26
N LYS A 147 -30.24 19.60 2.17
CA LYS A 147 -31.58 19.58 1.60
C LYS A 147 -31.60 20.07 0.15
N ASN A 148 -31.19 21.30 -0.09
CA ASN A 148 -31.33 21.92 -1.40
C ASN A 148 -29.99 22.37 -2.00
N THR A 149 -29.06 22.85 -1.18
CA THR A 149 -27.84 23.50 -1.66
C THR A 149 -26.63 23.05 -0.85
N ILE A 150 -25.60 22.60 -1.54
CA ILE A 150 -24.27 22.37 -1.00
C ILE A 150 -23.49 23.67 -1.07
N GLN A 151 -22.90 24.10 0.04
CA GLN A 151 -21.89 25.14 0.09
C GLN A 151 -20.51 24.51 0.03
N ILE A 152 -19.69 25.00 -0.85
CA ILE A 152 -18.28 24.62 -0.98
C ILE A 152 -17.45 25.79 -0.50
N ARG A 153 -16.48 25.54 0.37
CA ARG A 153 -15.48 26.52 0.79
C ARG A 153 -14.10 26.01 0.41
N THR A 154 -13.38 26.80 -0.37
CA THR A 154 -12.02 26.48 -0.85
C THR A 154 -11.34 27.74 -1.40
N ASP A 155 -10.01 27.77 -1.32
CA ASP A 155 -9.19 28.83 -1.94
C ASP A 155 -8.81 28.50 -3.41
N GLU A 156 -9.27 27.37 -3.95
CA GLU A 156 -8.94 26.94 -5.32
C GLU A 156 -9.66 27.82 -6.36
N SER A 157 -8.89 28.26 -7.38
CA SER A 157 -9.38 29.18 -8.40
C SER A 157 -9.97 28.50 -9.65
N ASP A 158 -9.78 27.20 -9.79
CA ASP A 158 -10.34 26.41 -10.90
C ASP A 158 -10.49 24.95 -10.45
N TYR A 159 -11.74 24.53 -10.32
CA TYR A 159 -12.04 23.15 -9.91
C TYR A 159 -13.37 22.67 -10.48
N SER A 160 -13.56 21.37 -10.42
CA SER A 160 -14.81 20.69 -10.75
C SER A 160 -15.28 19.80 -9.60
N ILE A 161 -16.60 19.60 -9.53
CA ILE A 161 -17.20 18.61 -8.65
C ILE A 161 -18.07 17.63 -9.43
N GLN A 162 -18.07 16.40 -8.99
CA GLN A 162 -18.92 15.34 -9.51
C GLN A 162 -19.59 14.64 -8.33
N LEU A 163 -20.89 14.38 -8.42
CA LEU A 163 -21.63 13.57 -7.46
C LEU A 163 -21.99 12.23 -8.10
N PHE A 164 -21.59 11.17 -7.46
CA PHE A 164 -21.89 9.80 -7.86
C PHE A 164 -22.86 9.17 -6.85
N SER A 165 -23.85 8.44 -7.35
CA SER A 165 -24.65 7.52 -6.52
C SER A 165 -23.81 6.34 -6.04
N LEU A 166 -24.29 5.58 -5.04
CA LEU A 166 -23.55 4.46 -4.46
C LEU A 166 -23.27 3.31 -5.45
N ASP A 167 -24.04 3.22 -6.52
CA ASP A 167 -23.82 2.28 -7.64
C ASP A 167 -22.76 2.77 -8.65
N GLY A 168 -22.12 3.93 -8.36
CA GLY A 168 -21.05 4.50 -9.18
C GLY A 168 -21.52 5.32 -10.38
N ARG A 169 -22.84 5.53 -10.56
CA ARG A 169 -23.38 6.36 -11.65
C ARG A 169 -23.17 7.85 -11.37
N LEU A 170 -22.65 8.60 -12.34
CA LEU A 170 -22.56 10.05 -12.28
C LEU A 170 -23.97 10.65 -12.28
N SER A 171 -24.32 11.36 -11.22
CA SER A 171 -25.65 11.97 -11.02
C SER A 171 -25.63 13.49 -11.26
N MET A 172 -24.50 14.14 -11.03
CA MET A 172 -24.32 15.57 -11.28
C MET A 172 -22.85 15.90 -11.51
N GLU A 173 -22.60 16.90 -12.36
CA GLU A 173 -21.27 17.47 -12.58
C GLU A 173 -21.38 19.00 -12.68
N LYS A 174 -20.40 19.71 -12.10
CA LYS A 174 -20.19 21.15 -12.24
C LYS A 174 -18.70 21.38 -12.47
N MET A 175 -18.39 22.08 -13.55
CA MET A 175 -17.03 22.43 -13.98
C MET A 175 -16.80 23.94 -13.92
N GLY A 176 -15.52 24.36 -13.87
CA GLY A 176 -15.14 25.77 -13.90
C GLY A 176 -15.58 26.56 -12.66
N LEU A 177 -15.60 25.90 -11.51
CA LEU A 177 -15.89 26.56 -10.23
C LEU A 177 -14.64 27.26 -9.71
N SER A 178 -14.83 28.37 -8.97
CA SER A 178 -13.72 29.14 -8.42
C SER A 178 -14.07 29.66 -7.03
N GLY A 179 -13.16 29.50 -6.06
CA GLY A 179 -13.37 29.92 -4.68
C GLY A 179 -14.61 29.29 -4.04
N ASP A 180 -15.22 29.98 -3.10
CA ASP A 180 -16.44 29.54 -2.45
C ASP A 180 -17.59 29.46 -3.48
N ALA A 181 -18.33 28.35 -3.47
CA ALA A 181 -19.41 28.12 -4.43
C ALA A 181 -20.64 27.48 -3.79
N SER A 182 -21.81 27.77 -4.37
CA SER A 182 -23.10 27.17 -3.99
C SER A 182 -23.59 26.28 -5.12
N VAL A 183 -23.90 25.02 -4.84
CA VAL A 183 -24.37 24.05 -5.81
C VAL A 183 -25.73 23.52 -5.42
N PHE A 184 -26.72 23.75 -6.26
CA PHE A 184 -28.08 23.26 -6.07
C PHE A 184 -28.14 21.75 -6.36
N VAL A 185 -28.75 21.00 -5.45
CA VAL A 185 -28.92 19.54 -5.55
C VAL A 185 -30.39 19.14 -5.62
N ASP A 186 -31.26 20.08 -5.87
CA ASP A 186 -32.74 19.90 -5.88
C ASP A 186 -33.23 18.81 -6.85
N ALA A 187 -32.47 18.57 -7.91
CA ALA A 187 -32.77 17.56 -8.93
C ALA A 187 -32.33 16.15 -8.55
N LEU A 188 -31.63 15.99 -7.42
CA LEU A 188 -31.16 14.69 -6.96
C LEU A 188 -32.16 14.08 -5.97
N GLU A 189 -32.36 12.78 -6.08
CA GLU A 189 -33.17 12.02 -5.14
C GLU A 189 -32.49 11.95 -3.75
N PRO A 190 -33.27 11.89 -2.66
CA PRO A 190 -32.72 11.68 -1.33
C PRO A 190 -31.86 10.43 -1.26
N GLY A 191 -30.71 10.51 -0.63
CA GLY A 191 -29.80 9.38 -0.52
C GLY A 191 -28.36 9.77 -0.25
N VAL A 192 -27.49 8.77 -0.25
CA VAL A 192 -26.06 8.94 -0.04
C VAL A 192 -25.36 9.07 -1.39
N TYR A 193 -24.54 10.11 -1.52
CA TYR A 193 -23.73 10.39 -2.69
C TYR A 193 -22.25 10.50 -2.31
N ILE A 194 -21.40 10.21 -3.29
CA ILE A 194 -19.96 10.45 -3.22
C ILE A 194 -19.65 11.71 -4.04
N LEU A 195 -19.23 12.75 -3.37
CA LEU A 195 -18.75 13.96 -4.01
C LEU A 195 -17.27 13.83 -4.28
N ARG A 196 -16.88 13.96 -5.53
CA ARG A 196 -15.50 14.05 -6.00
C ARG A 196 -15.19 15.49 -6.39
N PHE A 197 -14.20 16.07 -5.76
CA PHE A 197 -13.59 17.35 -6.10
C PHE A 197 -12.33 17.09 -6.92
N THR A 198 -12.08 17.90 -7.96
CA THR A 198 -10.84 17.83 -8.74
C THR A 198 -10.43 19.24 -9.11
N ASN A 199 -9.22 19.69 -8.74
CA ASN A 199 -8.68 20.99 -9.14
C ASN A 199 -7.89 20.91 -10.46
N ALA A 200 -7.50 22.05 -11.01
CA ALA A 200 -6.74 22.18 -12.26
C ALA A 200 -5.37 21.46 -12.23
N LYS A 201 -4.81 21.22 -11.05
CA LYS A 201 -3.54 20.48 -10.86
C LYS A 201 -3.72 18.95 -10.80
N GLY A 202 -4.98 18.47 -10.95
CA GLY A 202 -5.32 17.05 -10.86
C GLY A 202 -5.43 16.52 -9.41
N TYR A 203 -5.40 17.38 -8.40
CA TYR A 203 -5.65 16.95 -7.03
C TYR A 203 -7.11 16.54 -6.88
N VAL A 204 -7.33 15.36 -6.27
CA VAL A 204 -8.67 14.79 -6.07
C VAL A 204 -8.95 14.66 -4.57
N GLN A 205 -10.12 15.13 -4.15
CA GLN A 205 -10.64 14.90 -2.81
C GLN A 205 -12.05 14.30 -2.90
N ILE A 206 -12.38 13.43 -1.95
CA ILE A 206 -13.65 12.71 -1.92
C ILE A 206 -14.34 12.96 -0.59
N LYS A 207 -15.64 13.28 -0.64
CA LYS A 207 -16.49 13.41 0.55
C LYS A 207 -17.81 12.66 0.38
N LYS A 208 -18.30 12.07 1.45
CA LYS A 208 -19.64 11.50 1.51
C LYS A 208 -20.65 12.60 1.82
N ILE A 209 -21.71 12.70 1.01
CA ILE A 209 -22.80 13.66 1.17
C ILE A 209 -24.12 12.89 1.38
N LEU A 210 -24.90 13.31 2.34
CA LEU A 210 -26.25 12.81 2.56
C LEU A 210 -27.26 13.88 2.10
N ILE A 211 -28.09 13.55 1.10
CA ILE A 211 -29.22 14.39 0.65
C ILE A 211 -30.47 13.91 1.37
N GLU A 212 -31.14 14.84 2.07
CA GLU A 212 -32.38 14.56 2.79
C GLU A 212 -33.63 14.93 1.98
N ASN A 213 -34.78 14.41 2.38
CA ASN A 213 -36.08 14.82 1.86
C ASN A 213 -36.32 16.31 2.14
N LYS A 214 -36.99 16.96 1.20
CA LYS A 214 -37.46 18.35 1.32
C LYS A 214 -38.46 18.53 2.45
#